data_03a3517d7990d682a9b7a3917d6bc916
#
_entry.id   03a3517d7990d682a9b7a3917d6bc916
#
_cell.length_a   1.000
_cell.length_b   1.000
_cell.length_c   1.000
_cell.angle_alpha   90.00
_cell.angle_beta   90.00
_cell.angle_gamma   90.00
#
_symmetry.space_group_name_H-M   'P 1'
#
loop_
_entity.id
_entity.type
_entity.pdbx_description
1 polymer ?
#
loop_
_entity_poly.entity_id
_entity_poly.type
_entity_poly.pdbx_seq_one_letter_code
_entity_poly.pdbx_strand_id
1 'polypeptide(L)' 'HALGQIAVRRVSREAVEAVLQAPVDVEEIRKGRVVATSPLQIDGKSYLIRVFVDVDRTPPEIVTAYRTSKLHKYGGQP' A
#
# COMPACT_ATOMS: atom_id res chain seq x y z
N HIS A 1 3.55 -8.79 -14.43
CA HIS A 1 2.20 -9.33 -14.40
C HIS A 1 1.40 -8.87 -13.20
N ALA A 2 1.94 -9.01 -12.02
CA ALA A 2 1.19 -8.68 -10.82
C ALA A 2 0.69 -7.25 -10.84
N LEU A 3 1.56 -6.31 -11.16
CA LEU A 3 1.15 -4.91 -11.16
C LEU A 3 0.10 -4.62 -12.22
N GLY A 4 0.17 -5.30 -13.34
CA GLY A 4 -0.79 -5.08 -14.41
C GLY A 4 -2.15 -5.64 -14.10
N GLN A 5 -2.27 -6.45 -13.06
CA GLN A 5 -3.53 -7.12 -12.74
C GLN A 5 -4.09 -6.75 -11.38
N ILE A 6 -3.44 -5.82 -10.69
CA ILE A 6 -3.91 -5.37 -9.39
C ILE A 6 -5.20 -4.60 -9.55
N ALA A 7 -6.13 -4.84 -8.63
CA ALA A 7 -7.30 -3.99 -8.53
C ALA A 7 -6.89 -2.71 -7.81
N VAL A 8 -6.35 -1.76 -8.55
CA VAL A 8 -5.83 -0.53 -7.99
C VAL A 8 -6.91 0.53 -8.05
N ARG A 9 -7.16 1.18 -6.92
CA ARG A 9 -8.19 2.19 -6.81
C ARG A 9 -7.55 3.54 -6.65
N ARG A 10 -7.39 4.26 -7.75
CA ARG A 10 -6.89 5.63 -7.73
C ARG A 10 -5.47 5.71 -7.18
N VAL A 11 -4.70 4.67 -7.40
CA VAL A 11 -3.31 4.63 -6.95
C VAL A 11 -2.46 4.30 -8.15
N SER A 12 -1.51 5.17 -8.45
CA SER A 12 -0.64 4.95 -9.59
C SER A 12 0.38 3.88 -9.25
N ARG A 13 0.96 3.29 -10.32
CA ARG A 13 2.04 2.35 -10.12
C ARG A 13 3.20 2.97 -9.35
N GLU A 14 3.50 4.23 -9.66
CA GLU A 14 4.60 4.92 -8.98
C GLU A 14 4.34 5.06 -7.49
N ALA A 15 3.08 5.32 -7.11
CA ALA A 15 2.74 5.42 -5.70
C ALA A 15 2.91 4.08 -5.00
N VAL A 16 2.48 3.00 -5.64
CA VAL A 16 2.64 1.67 -5.08
C VAL A 16 4.10 1.35 -4.88
N GLU A 17 4.92 1.63 -5.88
CA GLU A 17 6.34 1.35 -5.79
C GLU A 17 7.01 2.18 -4.71
N ALA A 18 6.62 3.44 -4.58
CA ALA A 18 7.19 4.30 -3.54
C ALA A 18 6.88 3.76 -2.15
N VAL A 19 5.66 3.29 -1.94
CA VAL A 19 5.28 2.73 -0.65
C VAL A 19 6.08 1.46 -0.36
N LEU A 20 6.25 0.61 -1.36
CA LEU A 20 6.97 -0.64 -1.16
C LEU A 20 8.45 -0.43 -0.89
N GLN A 21 9.03 0.64 -1.44
CA GLN A 21 10.44 0.91 -1.23
C GLN A 21 10.73 1.44 0.15
N ALA A 22 9.82 2.24 0.72
CA ALA A 22 10.06 2.86 2.01
C ALA A 22 8.75 2.99 2.78
N PRO A 23 8.17 1.88 3.20
CA PRO A 23 6.91 1.95 3.93
C PRO A 23 7.15 2.55 5.32
N VAL A 24 6.21 3.36 5.76
CA VAL A 24 6.24 3.89 7.11
C VAL A 24 5.82 2.81 8.10
N ASP A 25 4.90 1.95 7.67
CA ASP A 25 4.39 0.90 8.52
C ASP A 25 4.18 -0.37 7.70
N VAL A 26 4.52 -1.50 8.29
CA VAL A 26 4.26 -2.80 7.67
C VAL A 26 3.66 -3.69 8.74
N GLU A 27 2.51 -4.25 8.43
CA GLU A 27 1.80 -5.07 9.39
C GLU A 27 1.40 -6.40 8.74
N GLU A 28 1.67 -7.49 9.44
CA GLU A 28 1.22 -8.80 8.98
C GLU A 28 -0.24 -8.98 9.37
N ILE A 29 -1.12 -9.08 8.38
CA ILE A 29 -2.56 -9.19 8.65
C ILE A 29 -3.00 -10.65 8.71
N ARG A 30 -2.23 -11.53 8.13
CA ARG A 30 -2.36 -12.97 8.31
C ARG A 30 -1.06 -13.59 7.83
N LYS A 31 -0.87 -14.85 8.16
CA LYS A 31 0.36 -15.52 7.76
C LYS A 31 0.55 -15.44 6.25
N GLY A 32 1.66 -14.88 5.84
CA GLY A 32 2.00 -14.76 4.44
C GLY A 32 1.44 -13.52 3.75
N ARG A 33 0.72 -12.66 4.45
CA ARG A 33 0.21 -11.43 3.83
C ARG A 33 0.47 -10.24 4.74
N VAL A 34 1.07 -9.21 4.17
CA VAL A 34 1.35 -7.98 4.89
C VAL A 34 0.69 -6.82 4.20
N VAL A 35 0.46 -5.74 4.95
CA VAL A 35 0.04 -4.47 4.38
C VAL A 35 1.13 -3.45 4.67
N ALA A 36 1.62 -2.82 3.61
CA ALA A 36 2.58 -1.74 3.70
C ALA A 36 1.83 -0.43 3.54
N THR A 37 2.09 0.52 4.42
CA THR A 37 1.35 1.76 4.47
C THR A 37 2.32 2.93 4.55
N SER A 38 2.04 3.97 3.78
CA SER A 38 2.79 5.21 3.85
C SER A 38 1.89 6.38 3.49
N PRO A 39 2.14 7.54 4.07
CA PRO A 39 1.44 8.75 3.65
C PRO A 39 2.01 9.24 2.34
N LEU A 40 1.15 9.84 1.53
CA LEU A 40 1.56 10.37 0.25
C LEU A 40 0.68 11.55 -0.09
N GLN A 41 1.27 12.59 -0.69
CA GLN A 41 0.50 13.72 -1.16
C GLN A 41 0.19 13.55 -2.63
N ILE A 42 -1.08 13.71 -2.97
CA ILE A 42 -1.54 13.62 -4.35
C ILE A 42 -2.37 14.86 -4.59
N ASP A 43 -1.95 15.69 -5.55
CA ASP A 43 -2.65 16.92 -5.89
C ASP A 43 -2.91 17.80 -4.67
N GLY A 44 -1.91 17.89 -3.80
CA GLY A 44 -1.99 18.76 -2.63
C GLY A 44 -2.78 18.19 -1.46
N LYS A 45 -3.29 16.98 -1.57
CA LYS A 45 -3.99 16.33 -0.48
C LYS A 45 -3.19 15.17 0.07
N SER A 46 -3.33 14.96 1.38
CA SER A 46 -2.63 13.89 2.06
C SER A 46 -3.49 12.63 2.09
N TYR A 47 -2.89 11.52 1.72
CA TYR A 47 -3.55 10.22 1.73
C TYR A 47 -2.65 9.21 2.40
N LEU A 48 -3.25 8.13 2.89
CA LEU A 48 -2.50 6.92 3.20
C LEU A 48 -2.65 5.97 2.03
N ILE A 49 -1.53 5.44 1.59
CA ILE A 49 -1.51 4.42 0.55
C ILE A 49 -1.25 3.09 1.23
N ARG A 50 -2.14 2.14 1.01
CA ARG A 50 -2.02 0.81 1.61
C ARG A 50 -1.87 -0.21 0.50
N VAL A 51 -0.81 -1.00 0.58
CA VAL A 51 -0.49 -2.00 -0.42
C VAL A 51 -0.45 -3.36 0.27
N PHE A 52 -1.27 -4.28 -0.22
CA PHE A 52 -1.36 -5.62 0.33
C PHE A 52 -0.50 -6.56 -0.49
N VAL A 53 0.40 -7.27 0.16
CA VAL A 53 1.39 -8.10 -0.52
C VAL A 53 1.38 -9.50 0.07
N ASP A 54 1.34 -10.50 -0.79
CA ASP A 54 1.55 -11.88 -0.40
C ASP A 54 3.06 -12.14 -0.43
N VAL A 55 3.65 -12.30 0.75
CA VAL A 55 5.09 -12.44 0.87
C VAL A 55 5.55 -13.88 0.98
N ASP A 56 4.61 -14.81 1.02
CA ASP A 56 4.95 -16.24 1.06
C ASP A 56 5.12 -16.81 -0.35
N ARG A 57 5.29 -15.94 -1.32
CA ARG A 57 5.52 -16.31 -2.71
C ARG A 57 6.84 -15.78 -3.18
N THR A 58 7.40 -16.40 -4.18
CA THR A 58 8.66 -15.99 -4.77
C THR A 58 8.48 -15.78 -6.27
N PRO A 59 8.50 -14.54 -6.73
CA PRO A 59 8.62 -13.29 -5.96
C PRO A 59 7.32 -12.95 -5.24
N PRO A 60 7.38 -12.06 -4.26
CA PRO A 60 6.16 -11.62 -3.58
C PRO A 60 5.17 -11.01 -4.56
N GLU A 61 3.90 -11.17 -4.26
CA GLU A 61 2.86 -10.75 -5.19
C GLU A 61 1.99 -9.67 -4.55
N ILE A 62 1.78 -8.58 -5.29
CA ILE A 62 0.91 -7.51 -4.84
C ILE A 62 -0.53 -7.93 -5.09
N VAL A 63 -1.34 -7.92 -4.04
CA VAL A 63 -2.73 -8.37 -4.12
C VAL A 63 -3.64 -7.23 -4.51
N THR A 64 -3.51 -6.11 -3.83
CA THR A 64 -4.32 -4.92 -4.11
C THR A 64 -3.68 -3.72 -3.45
N ALA A 65 -4.10 -2.54 -3.86
CA ALA A 65 -3.65 -1.30 -3.26
C ALA A 65 -4.79 -0.29 -3.34
N TYR A 66 -4.84 0.60 -2.36
CA TYR A 66 -5.82 1.68 -2.39
C TYR A 66 -5.30 2.85 -1.59
N ARG A 67 -5.98 3.99 -1.74
CA ARG A 67 -5.66 5.19 -0.96
C ARG A 67 -6.87 5.56 -0.11
N THR A 68 -6.60 6.20 1.00
CA THR A 68 -7.66 6.70 1.86
C THR A 68 -7.23 8.02 2.47
N SER A 69 -8.18 8.91 2.65
CA SER A 69 -7.94 10.16 3.35
C SER A 69 -8.18 10.05 4.85
N LYS A 70 -8.57 8.88 5.34
CA LYS A 70 -8.86 8.69 6.76
C LYS A 70 -7.58 8.32 7.50
N LEU A 71 -6.70 9.30 7.63
CA LEU A 71 -5.35 9.06 8.11
C LEU A 71 -5.31 8.50 9.53
N HIS A 72 -6.10 9.05 10.41
CA HIS A 72 -6.08 8.64 11.81
C HIS A 72 -6.64 7.26 12.02
N LYS A 73 -7.47 6.78 11.11
CA LYS A 73 -8.09 5.47 11.25
C LYS A 73 -7.11 4.34 11.00
N TYR A 74 -6.08 4.60 10.22
CA TYR A 74 -5.15 3.56 9.81
C TYR A 74 -3.72 3.83 10.28
N GLY A 75 -3.60 4.44 11.43
CA GLY A 75 -2.29 4.67 11.98
C GLY A 75 -1.58 5.90 11.49
N GLY A 76 -2.24 6.71 10.70
CA GLY A 76 -1.69 7.99 10.29
C GLY A 76 -1.86 9.01 11.39
N GLN A 77 -1.37 8.70 12.52
CA GLN A 77 -1.61 9.48 13.70
C GLN A 77 -1.04 10.85 13.66
N PRO A 78 -1.75 11.82 14.15
CA PRO A 78 -1.13 13.10 14.38
C PRO A 78 -0.11 13.00 15.48
#